data_0146018781d7a4186da7acbb175b4694
#
_entry.id   0146018781d7a4186da7acbb175b4694
#
_cell.length_a   1.000
_cell.length_b   1.000
_cell.length_c   1.000
_cell.angle_alpha   90.00
_cell.angle_beta   90.00
_cell.angle_gamma   90.00
#
_symmetry.space_group_name_H-M   'P 1'
#
loop_
_entity.id
_entity.type
_entity.pdbx_description
1 polymer ?
#
loop_
_entity_poly.entity_id
_entity_poly.type
_entity_poly.pdbx_seq_one_letter_code
_entity_poly.pdbx_strand_id
1 'polypeptide(L)'
;MTTVTILLIVVFLFREGLGLFKSPAVEKGYLLCVNTSNTVSHLSSAQIMDIFDNRTENWRQVGGPDEAIVPFRFEEVFDRYPEEAFGEDYELLPQRLGEVIASTPGIVAFIPDQYVPDGMAGVKILRSDRITPADFFGGRQWIPTATPAPQFGVLPLILGTLLVSFVAILIALPLGLGVAIYLSELAGERMRKVLKPTIELLAGIPSVVYGFFGLVVLVPLIQKTFGLPVGETALAGSLILAVMALRLSSP
;
A
#
# COMPACT_ATOMS: atom_id res chain seq x y z
N MET A 1 -18.24 -15.42 -27.46
CA MET A 1 -16.82 -15.45 -27.16
C MET A 1 -16.45 -14.45 -26.05
N THR A 2 -16.72 -13.16 -26.17
CA THR A 2 -16.36 -12.10 -25.19
C THR A 2 -16.86 -12.34 -23.77
N THR A 3 -18.11 -12.79 -23.60
CA THR A 3 -18.69 -13.03 -22.26
C THR A 3 -17.98 -14.16 -21.51
N VAL A 4 -17.61 -15.24 -22.21
CA VAL A 4 -16.87 -16.36 -21.62
C VAL A 4 -15.46 -15.92 -21.21
N THR A 5 -14.80 -15.13 -22.07
CA THR A 5 -13.47 -14.59 -21.77
C THR A 5 -13.50 -13.68 -20.54
N ILE A 6 -14.49 -12.79 -20.44
CA ILE A 6 -14.65 -11.92 -19.26
C ILE A 6 -14.87 -12.75 -17.99
N LEU A 7 -15.75 -13.77 -18.05
CA LEU A 7 -16.01 -14.66 -16.92
C LEU A 7 -14.74 -15.40 -16.48
N LEU A 8 -13.97 -15.91 -17.43
CA LEU A 8 -12.70 -16.59 -17.14
C LEU A 8 -11.68 -15.65 -16.49
N ILE A 9 -11.58 -14.41 -16.96
CA ILE A 9 -10.70 -13.39 -16.36
C ILE A 9 -11.15 -13.11 -14.91
N VAL A 10 -12.44 -12.92 -14.68
CA VAL A 10 -12.97 -12.66 -13.31
C VAL A 10 -12.68 -13.84 -12.39
N VAL A 11 -12.93 -15.08 -12.84
CA VAL A 11 -12.66 -16.29 -12.04
C VAL A 11 -11.16 -16.43 -11.76
N PHE A 12 -10.32 -16.16 -12.76
CA PHE A 12 -8.85 -16.19 -12.60
C PHE A 12 -8.38 -15.15 -11.57
N LEU A 13 -8.80 -13.90 -11.71
CA LEU A 13 -8.43 -12.82 -10.79
C LEU A 13 -8.92 -13.10 -9.36
N PHE A 14 -10.13 -13.63 -9.23
CA PHE A 14 -10.66 -14.00 -7.91
C PHE A 14 -9.86 -15.15 -7.26
N ARG A 15 -9.50 -16.16 -8.04
CA ARG A 15 -8.67 -17.28 -7.58
C ARG A 15 -7.27 -16.80 -7.15
N GLU A 16 -6.67 -15.91 -7.93
CA GLU A 16 -5.36 -15.31 -7.63
C GLU A 16 -5.43 -14.46 -6.37
N GLY A 17 -6.47 -13.64 -6.24
CA GLY A 17 -6.71 -12.82 -5.03
C GLY A 17 -6.89 -13.66 -3.76
N LEU A 18 -7.55 -14.81 -3.84
CA LEU A 18 -7.66 -15.74 -2.71
C LEU A 18 -6.31 -16.37 -2.31
N GLY A 19 -5.34 -16.40 -3.22
CA GLY A 19 -3.97 -16.85 -2.95
C GLY A 19 -3.26 -15.98 -1.91
N LEU A 20 -3.62 -14.70 -1.80
CA LEU A 20 -3.10 -13.77 -0.82
C LEU A 20 -3.24 -14.29 0.63
N PHE A 21 -4.39 -14.86 0.97
CA PHE A 21 -4.65 -15.41 2.31
C PHE A 21 -3.89 -16.71 2.64
N LYS A 22 -3.17 -17.27 1.66
CA LYS A 22 -2.31 -18.44 1.85
C LYS A 22 -0.84 -18.08 1.97
N SER A 23 -0.48 -16.86 1.60
CA SER A 23 0.90 -16.39 1.64
C SER A 23 1.34 -16.07 3.07
N PRO A 24 2.62 -16.36 3.42
CA PRO A 24 3.19 -15.89 4.67
C PRO A 24 3.24 -14.36 4.69
N ALA A 25 3.20 -13.77 5.88
CA ALA A 25 3.27 -12.32 6.04
C ALA A 25 4.69 -11.75 5.85
N VAL A 26 5.70 -12.59 5.67
CA VAL A 26 7.08 -12.18 5.36
C VAL A 26 7.34 -12.32 3.88
N GLU A 27 8.18 -11.46 3.34
CA GLU A 27 8.62 -11.51 1.94
C GLU A 27 9.16 -12.90 1.56
N LYS A 28 8.82 -13.36 0.36
CA LYS A 28 9.28 -14.67 -0.14
C LYS A 28 10.81 -14.70 -0.27
N GLY A 29 11.42 -15.82 0.18
CA GLY A 29 12.87 -15.99 0.15
C GLY A 29 13.57 -15.38 1.37
N TYR A 30 12.82 -14.87 2.34
CA TYR A 30 13.35 -14.34 3.59
C TYR A 30 12.72 -15.00 4.81
N LEU A 31 13.48 -15.02 5.89
CA LEU A 31 13.06 -15.53 7.19
C LEU A 31 13.24 -14.45 8.27
N LEU A 32 12.39 -14.52 9.29
CA LEU A 32 12.59 -13.79 10.52
C LEU A 32 13.24 -14.72 11.53
N CYS A 33 14.40 -14.33 12.01
CA CYS A 33 15.18 -15.09 12.99
C CYS A 33 15.32 -14.30 14.29
N VAL A 34 15.22 -15.00 15.42
CA VAL A 34 15.44 -14.43 16.76
C VAL A 34 16.38 -15.31 17.55
N ASN A 35 16.90 -14.77 18.65
CA ASN A 35 17.64 -15.58 19.60
C ASN A 35 16.73 -16.65 20.22
N THR A 36 17.27 -17.83 20.50
CA THR A 36 16.55 -18.95 21.11
C THR A 36 15.97 -18.63 22.50
N SER A 37 16.52 -17.63 23.20
CA SER A 37 15.98 -17.14 24.49
C SER A 37 14.63 -16.47 24.35
N ASN A 38 14.28 -16.00 23.14
CA ASN A 38 13.02 -15.31 22.89
C ASN A 38 11.85 -16.30 22.91
N THR A 39 10.82 -16.01 23.72
CA THR A 39 9.64 -16.87 23.87
C THR A 39 8.59 -16.68 22.77
N VAL A 40 8.65 -15.57 22.01
CA VAL A 40 7.72 -15.32 20.90
C VAL A 40 7.89 -16.37 19.84
N SER A 41 6.78 -16.91 19.33
CA SER A 41 6.78 -17.96 18.30
C SER A 41 6.25 -17.48 16.95
N HIS A 42 5.46 -16.42 16.93
CA HIS A 42 4.84 -15.88 15.72
C HIS A 42 4.58 -14.38 15.87
N LEU A 43 4.56 -13.68 14.74
CA LEU A 43 4.24 -12.26 14.62
C LEU A 43 3.32 -12.04 13.42
N SER A 44 2.38 -11.11 13.57
CA SER A 44 1.57 -10.63 12.43
C SER A 44 2.36 -9.67 11.54
N SER A 45 1.93 -9.49 10.29
CA SER A 45 2.52 -8.54 9.34
C SER A 45 2.61 -7.11 9.92
N ALA A 46 1.57 -6.67 10.63
CA ALA A 46 1.56 -5.35 11.27
C ALA A 46 2.60 -5.24 12.39
N GLN A 47 2.70 -6.25 13.26
CA GLN A 47 3.70 -6.28 14.34
C GLN A 47 5.13 -6.29 13.79
N ILE A 48 5.39 -7.05 12.72
CA ILE A 48 6.69 -7.07 12.06
C ILE A 48 7.07 -5.67 11.58
N MET A 49 6.15 -4.99 10.88
CA MET A 49 6.40 -3.62 10.40
C MET A 49 6.58 -2.63 11.54
N ASP A 50 5.76 -2.71 12.60
CA ASP A 50 5.88 -1.82 13.75
C ASP A 50 7.23 -1.97 14.47
N ILE A 51 7.79 -3.17 14.47
CA ILE A 51 9.14 -3.44 14.98
C ILE A 51 10.21 -2.79 14.08
N PHE A 52 10.18 -3.05 12.77
CA PHE A 52 11.20 -2.55 11.85
C PHE A 52 11.07 -1.03 11.56
N ASP A 53 9.93 -0.43 11.87
CA ASP A 53 9.69 1.02 11.85
C ASP A 53 9.98 1.69 13.21
N ASN A 54 10.54 0.95 14.19
CA ASN A 54 10.83 1.42 15.56
C ASN A 54 9.60 1.98 16.31
N ARG A 55 8.39 1.48 15.99
CA ARG A 55 7.16 1.79 16.75
C ARG A 55 6.93 0.85 17.91
N THR A 56 7.50 -0.35 17.85
CA THR A 56 7.52 -1.35 18.91
C THR A 56 8.97 -1.59 19.30
N GLU A 57 9.34 -1.16 20.49
CA GLU A 57 10.73 -1.16 20.97
C GLU A 57 11.03 -2.24 22.02
N ASN A 58 10.00 -2.93 22.53
CA ASN A 58 10.16 -3.93 23.58
C ASN A 58 9.31 -5.18 23.26
N TRP A 59 9.91 -6.36 23.41
CA TRP A 59 9.26 -7.64 23.15
C TRP A 59 8.01 -7.88 24.00
N ARG A 60 7.93 -7.28 25.18
CA ARG A 60 6.74 -7.34 26.04
C ARG A 60 5.48 -6.81 25.35
N GLN A 61 5.61 -5.86 24.42
CA GLN A 61 4.48 -5.29 23.67
C GLN A 61 3.85 -6.29 22.71
N VAL A 62 4.60 -7.33 22.36
CA VAL A 62 4.15 -8.41 21.44
C VAL A 62 4.09 -9.77 22.14
N GLY A 63 4.02 -9.78 23.50
CA GLY A 63 3.86 -10.99 24.29
C GLY A 63 5.15 -11.76 24.57
N GLY A 64 6.30 -11.13 24.36
CA GLY A 64 7.63 -11.66 24.68
C GLY A 64 8.18 -11.25 26.05
N PRO A 65 9.46 -11.51 26.30
CA PRO A 65 10.16 -11.11 27.52
C PRO A 65 10.26 -9.58 27.63
N ASP A 66 10.57 -9.08 28.84
CA ASP A 66 10.83 -7.65 29.04
C ASP A 66 12.25 -7.30 28.58
N GLU A 67 12.42 -7.16 27.28
CA GLU A 67 13.69 -6.99 26.63
C GLU A 67 13.54 -6.03 25.43
N ALA A 68 14.53 -5.17 25.22
CA ALA A 68 14.54 -4.25 24.08
C ALA A 68 14.64 -5.03 22.76
N ILE A 69 13.86 -4.62 21.77
CA ILE A 69 13.94 -5.20 20.41
C ILE A 69 15.11 -4.55 19.68
N VAL A 70 15.92 -5.38 19.03
CA VAL A 70 17.01 -4.97 18.15
C VAL A 70 16.68 -5.44 16.74
N PRO A 71 16.05 -4.60 15.90
CA PRO A 71 15.83 -4.94 14.51
C PRO A 71 17.19 -5.07 13.80
N PHE A 72 17.33 -6.08 12.98
CA PHE A 72 18.54 -6.35 12.23
C PHE A 72 18.19 -6.75 10.79
N ARG A 73 18.71 -6.02 9.82
CA ARG A 73 18.58 -6.34 8.39
C ARG A 73 19.83 -7.06 7.90
N PHE A 74 19.66 -7.90 6.92
CA PHE A 74 20.77 -8.71 6.35
C PHE A 74 22.00 -7.88 6.01
N GLU A 75 21.79 -6.70 5.41
CA GLU A 75 22.88 -5.82 4.97
C GLU A 75 23.74 -5.32 6.12
N GLU A 76 23.21 -5.25 7.33
CA GLU A 76 23.95 -4.76 8.52
C GLU A 76 25.04 -5.72 9.00
N VAL A 77 25.06 -6.96 8.49
CA VAL A 77 26.16 -7.89 8.79
C VAL A 77 27.50 -7.40 8.23
N PHE A 78 27.46 -6.72 7.09
CA PHE A 78 28.67 -6.17 6.44
C PHE A 78 29.22 -4.93 7.16
N ASP A 79 28.40 -4.28 7.98
CA ASP A 79 28.87 -3.19 8.86
C ASP A 79 29.54 -3.73 10.13
N ARG A 80 29.24 -4.98 10.52
CA ARG A 80 29.78 -5.60 11.74
C ARG A 80 31.07 -6.37 11.53
N TYR A 81 31.28 -6.89 10.34
CA TYR A 81 32.45 -7.72 10.01
C TYR A 81 33.13 -7.20 8.75
N PRO A 82 34.47 -7.21 8.71
CA PRO A 82 35.23 -6.93 7.48
C PRO A 82 34.97 -8.03 6.45
N GLU A 83 35.13 -7.71 5.17
CA GLU A 83 34.80 -8.61 4.05
C GLU A 83 35.58 -9.94 4.12
N GLU A 84 36.83 -9.91 4.60
CA GLU A 84 37.66 -11.09 4.76
C GLU A 84 37.10 -12.10 5.78
N ALA A 85 36.25 -11.67 6.68
CA ALA A 85 35.61 -12.54 7.70
C ALA A 85 34.54 -13.48 7.13
N PHE A 86 34.14 -13.25 5.86
CA PHE A 86 33.10 -14.07 5.21
C PHE A 86 33.65 -15.22 4.35
N GLY A 87 34.98 -15.28 4.12
CA GLY A 87 35.59 -16.23 3.20
C GLY A 87 35.62 -15.73 1.75
N GLU A 88 36.32 -16.45 0.83
CA GLU A 88 36.47 -16.02 -0.55
C GLU A 88 35.12 -15.98 -1.32
N ASP A 89 34.22 -16.94 -1.05
CA ASP A 89 32.88 -17.08 -1.67
C ASP A 89 31.74 -16.87 -0.68
N TYR A 90 31.93 -16.10 0.39
CA TYR A 90 30.96 -15.87 1.45
C TYR A 90 30.46 -17.14 2.17
N GLU A 91 31.23 -18.22 2.15
CA GLU A 91 30.89 -19.50 2.75
C GLU A 91 30.72 -19.44 4.29
N LEU A 92 31.36 -18.49 4.95
CA LEU A 92 31.26 -18.25 6.40
C LEU A 92 30.12 -17.30 6.79
N LEU A 93 29.44 -16.69 5.82
CA LEU A 93 28.36 -15.74 6.07
C LEU A 93 27.22 -16.30 6.94
N PRO A 94 26.71 -17.54 6.73
CA PRO A 94 25.72 -18.16 7.60
C PRO A 94 26.21 -18.27 9.06
N GLN A 95 27.47 -18.62 9.25
CA GLN A 95 28.06 -18.73 10.60
C GLN A 95 28.09 -17.36 11.28
N ARG A 96 28.54 -16.30 10.60
CA ARG A 96 28.61 -14.95 11.14
C ARG A 96 27.21 -14.40 11.51
N LEU A 97 26.23 -14.67 10.66
CA LEU A 97 24.83 -14.34 10.95
C LEU A 97 24.32 -15.06 12.21
N GLY A 98 24.65 -16.35 12.33
CA GLY A 98 24.31 -17.14 13.53
C GLY A 98 24.97 -16.57 14.80
N GLU A 99 26.23 -16.19 14.73
CA GLU A 99 26.96 -15.56 15.87
C GLU A 99 26.32 -14.24 16.31
N VAL A 100 25.91 -13.38 15.34
CA VAL A 100 25.21 -12.12 15.65
C VAL A 100 23.89 -12.39 16.36
N ILE A 101 23.09 -13.32 15.84
CA ILE A 101 21.76 -13.63 16.40
C ILE A 101 21.90 -14.28 17.79
N ALA A 102 22.83 -15.22 17.93
CA ALA A 102 23.04 -15.92 19.20
C ALA A 102 23.61 -15.01 20.30
N SER A 103 24.45 -14.04 19.94
CA SER A 103 25.09 -13.12 20.90
C SER A 103 24.20 -11.92 21.27
N THR A 104 23.11 -11.68 20.57
CA THR A 104 22.23 -10.51 20.79
C THR A 104 20.85 -10.99 21.26
N PRO A 105 20.53 -10.97 22.57
CA PRO A 105 19.27 -11.51 23.08
C PRO A 105 18.07 -10.87 22.38
N GLY A 106 17.76 -9.67 22.46
CA GLY A 106 16.56 -9.03 21.91
C GLY A 106 16.49 -8.90 20.37
N ILE A 107 17.37 -9.56 19.63
CA ILE A 107 17.45 -9.42 18.15
C ILE A 107 16.23 -10.00 17.44
N VAL A 108 15.78 -9.30 16.38
CA VAL A 108 14.93 -9.84 15.32
C VAL A 108 15.60 -9.56 13.97
N ALA A 109 16.07 -10.60 13.33
CA ALA A 109 16.84 -10.53 12.11
C ALA A 109 15.98 -10.91 10.90
N PHE A 110 16.00 -10.07 9.86
CA PHE A 110 15.38 -10.33 8.55
C PHE A 110 16.46 -10.73 7.57
N ILE A 111 16.51 -12.02 7.21
CA ILE A 111 17.63 -12.65 6.51
C ILE A 111 17.12 -13.51 5.36
N PRO A 112 17.80 -13.53 4.18
CA PRO A 112 17.50 -14.45 3.11
C PRO A 112 17.59 -15.91 3.57
N ASP A 113 16.60 -16.72 3.21
CA ASP A 113 16.48 -18.13 3.64
C ASP A 113 17.68 -19.00 3.28
N GLN A 114 18.34 -18.71 2.17
CA GLN A 114 19.54 -19.42 1.72
C GLN A 114 20.72 -19.34 2.70
N TYR A 115 20.75 -18.36 3.60
CA TYR A 115 21.80 -18.16 4.59
C TYR A 115 21.42 -18.67 5.99
N VAL A 116 20.24 -19.29 6.13
CA VAL A 116 19.75 -19.84 7.41
C VAL A 116 19.59 -21.35 7.28
N PRO A 117 20.67 -22.15 7.42
CA PRO A 117 20.61 -23.61 7.40
C PRO A 117 19.76 -24.12 8.58
N ASP A 118 19.07 -25.25 8.36
CA ASP A 118 18.28 -25.91 9.39
C ASP A 118 19.15 -26.26 10.62
N GLY A 119 18.66 -25.90 11.80
CA GLY A 119 19.33 -26.23 13.07
C GLY A 119 20.49 -25.32 13.43
N MET A 120 20.55 -24.11 12.88
CA MET A 120 21.56 -23.10 13.26
C MET A 120 21.53 -22.85 14.76
N ALA A 121 22.70 -23.04 15.43
CA ALA A 121 22.81 -22.93 16.89
C ALA A 121 22.49 -21.51 17.38
N GLY A 122 21.66 -21.41 18.42
CA GLY A 122 21.28 -20.11 19.01
C GLY A 122 20.23 -19.32 18.22
N VAL A 123 19.77 -19.84 17.08
CA VAL A 123 18.82 -19.18 16.20
C VAL A 123 17.47 -19.91 16.20
N LYS A 124 16.41 -19.15 16.36
CA LYS A 124 15.02 -19.63 16.27
C LYS A 124 14.32 -18.88 15.14
N ILE A 125 13.74 -19.63 14.20
CA ILE A 125 12.95 -19.06 13.11
C ILE A 125 11.57 -18.71 13.64
N LEU A 126 11.15 -17.46 13.51
CA LEU A 126 9.81 -17.00 13.81
C LEU A 126 8.88 -17.36 12.66
N ARG A 127 7.72 -17.90 13.00
CA ARG A 127 6.65 -18.06 12.02
C ARG A 127 5.93 -16.74 11.85
N SER A 128 5.76 -16.30 10.61
CA SER A 128 4.84 -15.20 10.31
C SER A 128 3.43 -15.76 10.17
N ASP A 129 2.47 -15.05 10.76
CA ASP A 129 1.06 -15.37 10.55
C ASP A 129 0.69 -15.19 9.07
N ARG A 130 -0.30 -15.95 8.62
CA ARG A 130 -0.88 -15.71 7.30
C ARG A 130 -1.73 -14.44 7.36
N ILE A 131 -1.87 -13.77 6.22
CA ILE A 131 -2.76 -12.62 6.11
C ILE A 131 -4.18 -13.11 6.38
N THR A 132 -4.79 -12.60 7.46
CA THR A 132 -6.17 -12.93 7.79
C THR A 132 -7.15 -12.00 7.08
N PRO A 133 -8.42 -12.40 6.88
CA PRO A 133 -9.45 -11.46 6.41
C PRO A 133 -9.60 -10.24 7.30
N ALA A 134 -9.35 -10.36 8.62
CA ALA A 134 -9.38 -9.24 9.55
C ALA A 134 -8.24 -8.24 9.26
N ASP A 135 -7.03 -8.72 9.00
CA ASP A 135 -5.90 -7.88 8.61
C ASP A 135 -6.15 -7.19 7.27
N PHE A 136 -6.77 -7.90 6.32
CA PHE A 136 -7.09 -7.36 5.01
C PHE A 136 -8.15 -6.26 5.08
N PHE A 137 -9.27 -6.48 5.75
CA PHE A 137 -10.35 -5.49 5.83
C PHE A 137 -10.11 -4.40 6.89
N GLY A 138 -9.40 -4.71 7.98
CA GLY A 138 -9.14 -3.78 9.08
C GLY A 138 -7.75 -3.13 9.05
N GLY A 139 -6.86 -3.63 8.21
CA GLY A 139 -5.50 -3.10 8.07
C GLY A 139 -5.50 -1.64 7.60
N ARG A 140 -4.58 -0.86 8.17
CA ARG A 140 -4.52 0.59 7.98
C ARG A 140 -3.54 1.07 6.92
N GLN A 141 -2.82 0.15 6.29
CA GLN A 141 -1.82 0.46 5.28
C GLN A 141 -1.95 -0.50 4.09
N TRP A 142 -1.82 0.05 2.89
CA TRP A 142 -1.74 -0.71 1.65
C TRP A 142 -0.38 -0.45 1.01
N ILE A 143 0.61 -1.25 1.38
CA ILE A 143 1.98 -1.19 0.87
C ILE A 143 2.44 -2.62 0.55
N PRO A 144 2.04 -3.17 -0.60
CA PRO A 144 2.37 -4.55 -1.00
C PRO A 144 3.87 -4.80 -1.15
N THR A 145 4.65 -3.75 -1.34
CA THR A 145 6.11 -3.77 -1.52
C THR A 145 6.89 -3.46 -0.25
N ALA A 146 6.20 -3.36 0.90
CA ALA A 146 6.88 -3.13 2.17
C ALA A 146 7.73 -4.33 2.57
N THR A 147 8.95 -4.06 3.03
CA THR A 147 9.87 -5.04 3.58
C THR A 147 10.12 -4.73 5.07
N PRO A 148 10.16 -5.72 5.93
CA PRO A 148 10.18 -7.17 5.72
C PRO A 148 8.80 -7.82 5.53
N ALA A 149 7.70 -7.09 5.74
CA ALA A 149 6.36 -7.64 5.69
C ALA A 149 5.42 -6.78 4.84
N PRO A 150 4.92 -7.29 3.69
CA PRO A 150 3.92 -6.59 2.88
C PRO A 150 2.67 -6.26 3.69
N GLN A 151 2.10 -5.06 3.46
CA GLN A 151 0.89 -4.59 4.12
C GLN A 151 -0.28 -4.57 3.13
N PHE A 152 -1.34 -5.30 3.44
CA PHE A 152 -2.50 -5.46 2.56
C PHE A 152 -3.81 -4.98 3.19
N GLY A 153 -3.76 -3.90 3.98
CA GLY A 153 -4.96 -3.31 4.56
C GLY A 153 -5.77 -2.52 3.52
N VAL A 154 -6.97 -2.98 3.16
CA VAL A 154 -7.83 -2.33 2.16
C VAL A 154 -8.65 -1.16 2.71
N LEU A 155 -8.74 -1.02 4.04
CA LEU A 155 -9.54 0.03 4.68
C LEU A 155 -9.21 1.46 4.20
N PRO A 156 -7.94 1.89 4.09
CA PRO A 156 -7.63 3.22 3.58
C PRO A 156 -8.05 3.43 2.13
N LEU A 157 -8.03 2.39 1.30
CA LEU A 157 -8.50 2.46 -0.09
C LEU A 157 -10.03 2.66 -0.15
N ILE A 158 -10.79 1.92 0.68
CA ILE A 158 -12.24 2.07 0.78
C ILE A 158 -12.60 3.47 1.27
N LEU A 159 -12.00 3.91 2.37
CA LEU A 159 -12.27 5.23 2.94
C LEU A 159 -11.84 6.36 1.98
N GLY A 160 -10.71 6.19 1.31
CA GLY A 160 -10.22 7.15 0.31
C GLY A 160 -11.18 7.29 -0.87
N THR A 161 -11.66 6.18 -1.44
CA THR A 161 -12.61 6.22 -2.55
C THR A 161 -13.97 6.81 -2.13
N LEU A 162 -14.46 6.48 -0.95
CA LEU A 162 -15.70 7.06 -0.40
C LEU A 162 -15.55 8.57 -0.18
N LEU A 163 -14.45 9.02 0.40
CA LEU A 163 -14.17 10.43 0.63
C LEU A 163 -14.11 11.20 -0.70
N VAL A 164 -13.32 10.72 -1.65
CA VAL A 164 -13.16 11.36 -2.96
C VAL A 164 -14.50 11.42 -3.72
N SER A 165 -15.26 10.33 -3.70
CA SER A 165 -16.58 10.27 -4.36
C SER A 165 -17.58 11.21 -3.69
N PHE A 166 -17.61 11.25 -2.36
CA PHE A 166 -18.50 12.14 -1.60
C PHE A 166 -18.21 13.61 -1.89
N VAL A 167 -16.94 14.01 -1.84
CA VAL A 167 -16.53 15.39 -2.14
C VAL A 167 -16.81 15.74 -3.60
N ALA A 168 -16.56 14.82 -4.54
CA ALA A 168 -16.85 15.02 -5.95
C ALA A 168 -18.36 15.27 -6.19
N ILE A 169 -19.24 14.49 -5.56
CA ILE A 169 -20.70 14.67 -5.65
C ILE A 169 -21.12 16.01 -5.02
N LEU A 170 -20.54 16.35 -3.86
CA LEU A 170 -20.85 17.63 -3.18
C LEU A 170 -20.51 18.85 -4.06
N ILE A 171 -19.48 18.75 -4.90
CA ILE A 171 -19.11 19.80 -5.86
C ILE A 171 -19.94 19.72 -7.14
N ALA A 172 -20.07 18.53 -7.71
CA ALA A 172 -20.72 18.32 -9.00
C ALA A 172 -22.23 18.56 -8.97
N LEU A 173 -22.90 18.19 -7.87
CA LEU A 173 -24.36 18.26 -7.77
C LEU A 173 -24.89 19.70 -7.84
N PRO A 174 -24.41 20.67 -7.02
CA PRO A 174 -24.90 22.04 -7.11
C PRO A 174 -24.55 22.70 -8.44
N LEU A 175 -23.35 22.44 -8.97
CA LEU A 175 -22.95 22.97 -10.28
C LEU A 175 -23.77 22.37 -11.42
N GLY A 176 -23.97 21.06 -11.42
CA GLY A 176 -24.77 20.36 -12.43
C GLY A 176 -26.25 20.76 -12.41
N LEU A 177 -26.85 20.88 -11.22
CA LEU A 177 -28.21 21.40 -11.07
C LEU A 177 -28.32 22.86 -11.54
N GLY A 178 -27.35 23.70 -11.18
CA GLY A 178 -27.31 25.09 -11.62
C GLY A 178 -27.25 25.20 -13.16
N VAL A 179 -26.39 24.41 -13.80
CA VAL A 179 -26.30 24.37 -15.27
C VAL A 179 -27.60 23.84 -15.89
N ALA A 180 -28.18 22.77 -15.34
CA ALA A 180 -29.41 22.17 -15.85
C ALA A 180 -30.60 23.15 -15.76
N ILE A 181 -30.79 23.79 -14.60
CA ILE A 181 -31.86 24.78 -14.38
C ILE A 181 -31.65 26.00 -15.29
N TYR A 182 -30.41 26.49 -15.39
CA TYR A 182 -30.10 27.60 -16.27
C TYR A 182 -30.45 27.29 -17.74
N LEU A 183 -30.05 26.13 -18.23
CA LEU A 183 -30.33 25.71 -19.60
C LEU A 183 -31.82 25.45 -19.87
N SER A 184 -32.55 24.91 -18.88
CA SER A 184 -33.98 24.58 -19.05
C SER A 184 -34.86 25.81 -18.96
N GLU A 185 -34.63 26.67 -17.96
CA GLU A 185 -35.58 27.73 -17.57
C GLU A 185 -35.11 29.15 -17.97
N LEU A 186 -33.81 29.43 -17.87
CA LEU A 186 -33.30 30.81 -17.95
C LEU A 186 -32.58 31.13 -19.27
N ALA A 187 -32.00 30.11 -19.94
CA ALA A 187 -31.21 30.36 -21.14
C ALA A 187 -32.07 30.67 -22.35
N GLY A 188 -31.87 31.85 -22.92
CA GLY A 188 -32.47 32.21 -24.21
C GLY A 188 -31.94 31.35 -25.36
N GLU A 189 -32.69 31.31 -26.48
CA GLU A 189 -32.36 30.45 -27.64
C GLU A 189 -30.90 30.58 -28.12
N ARG A 190 -30.34 31.80 -28.11
CA ARG A 190 -28.96 32.03 -28.54
C ARG A 190 -27.94 31.37 -27.64
N MET A 191 -28.12 31.50 -26.31
CA MET A 191 -27.23 30.86 -25.32
C MET A 191 -27.36 29.35 -25.36
N ARG A 192 -28.56 28.82 -25.49
CA ARG A 192 -28.81 27.37 -25.60
C ARG A 192 -28.14 26.78 -26.85
N LYS A 193 -28.18 27.50 -27.99
CA LYS A 193 -27.51 27.07 -29.24
C LYS A 193 -25.98 27.05 -29.11
N VAL A 194 -25.36 27.78 -28.20
CA VAL A 194 -23.91 27.77 -27.98
C VAL A 194 -23.53 26.80 -26.88
N LEU A 195 -24.20 26.85 -25.74
CA LEU A 195 -23.82 26.03 -24.57
C LEU A 195 -24.07 24.53 -24.77
N LYS A 196 -25.18 24.16 -25.41
CA LYS A 196 -25.51 22.75 -25.63
C LYS A 196 -24.44 22.02 -26.46
N PRO A 197 -24.03 22.50 -27.65
CA PRO A 197 -22.93 21.89 -28.41
C PRO A 197 -21.59 21.90 -27.67
N THR A 198 -21.31 22.95 -26.89
CA THR A 198 -20.08 23.02 -26.09
C THR A 198 -20.00 21.91 -25.04
N ILE A 199 -21.13 21.68 -24.34
CA ILE A 199 -21.21 20.57 -23.36
C ILE A 199 -21.14 19.21 -24.05
N GLU A 200 -21.81 19.05 -25.19
CA GLU A 200 -21.74 17.83 -26.00
C GLU A 200 -20.31 17.54 -26.50
N LEU A 201 -19.56 18.57 -26.92
CA LEU A 201 -18.14 18.43 -27.27
C LEU A 201 -17.28 18.00 -26.06
N LEU A 202 -17.50 18.61 -24.90
CA LEU A 202 -16.84 18.19 -23.66
C LEU A 202 -17.21 16.74 -23.29
N ALA A 203 -18.47 16.33 -23.51
CA ALA A 203 -18.90 14.97 -23.27
C ALA A 203 -18.23 13.94 -24.22
N GLY A 204 -17.79 14.36 -25.38
CA GLY A 204 -17.04 13.53 -26.33
C GLY A 204 -15.58 13.29 -25.96
N ILE A 205 -15.00 14.05 -25.04
CA ILE A 205 -13.60 13.89 -24.62
C ILE A 205 -13.45 12.61 -23.80
N PRO A 206 -12.50 11.70 -24.13
CA PRO A 206 -12.24 10.51 -23.33
C PRO A 206 -11.83 10.86 -21.89
N SER A 207 -12.28 10.07 -20.91
CA SER A 207 -11.99 10.29 -19.48
C SER A 207 -10.50 10.33 -19.14
N VAL A 208 -9.68 9.61 -19.91
CA VAL A 208 -8.22 9.60 -19.76
C VAL A 208 -7.61 11.00 -19.98
N VAL A 209 -8.18 11.78 -20.93
CA VAL A 209 -7.72 13.16 -21.20
C VAL A 209 -7.99 14.07 -20.02
N TYR A 210 -9.15 13.94 -19.36
CA TYR A 210 -9.45 14.67 -18.13
C TYR A 210 -8.50 14.29 -17.00
N GLY A 211 -8.20 13.00 -16.84
CA GLY A 211 -7.24 12.53 -15.85
C GLY A 211 -5.85 13.10 -16.09
N PHE A 212 -5.38 13.06 -17.32
CA PHE A 212 -4.08 13.64 -17.72
C PHE A 212 -4.02 15.15 -17.48
N PHE A 213 -5.04 15.89 -17.91
CA PHE A 213 -5.15 17.33 -17.65
C PHE A 213 -5.14 17.62 -16.15
N GLY A 214 -5.86 16.82 -15.37
CA GLY A 214 -5.87 16.91 -13.92
C GLY A 214 -4.47 16.78 -13.31
N LEU A 215 -3.72 15.75 -13.73
CA LEU A 215 -2.36 15.52 -13.25
C LEU A 215 -1.39 16.66 -13.63
N VAL A 216 -1.47 17.14 -14.87
CA VAL A 216 -0.48 18.10 -15.39
C VAL A 216 -0.81 19.53 -14.98
N VAL A 217 -2.09 19.87 -14.82
CA VAL A 217 -2.54 21.26 -14.58
C VAL A 217 -3.12 21.46 -13.18
N LEU A 218 -4.14 20.63 -12.81
CA LEU A 218 -4.86 20.85 -11.54
C LEU A 218 -4.01 20.48 -10.32
N VAL A 219 -3.26 19.39 -10.38
CA VAL A 219 -2.41 18.92 -9.27
C VAL A 219 -1.34 19.97 -8.94
N PRO A 220 -0.52 20.48 -9.88
CA PRO A 220 0.45 21.54 -9.57
C PRO A 220 -0.21 22.87 -9.13
N LEU A 221 -1.39 23.19 -9.67
CA LEU A 221 -2.13 24.38 -9.28
C LEU A 221 -2.56 24.29 -7.80
N ILE A 222 -3.13 23.18 -7.39
CA ILE A 222 -3.54 22.91 -6.00
C ILE A 222 -2.32 22.94 -5.09
N GLN A 223 -1.23 22.25 -5.46
CA GLN A 223 0.00 22.20 -4.70
C GLN A 223 0.54 23.60 -4.41
N LYS A 224 0.62 24.45 -5.44
CA LYS A 224 1.11 25.83 -5.31
C LYS A 224 0.16 26.72 -4.51
N THR A 225 -1.15 26.59 -4.74
CA THR A 225 -2.17 27.43 -4.09
C THR A 225 -2.25 27.19 -2.58
N PHE A 226 -2.14 25.91 -2.17
CA PHE A 226 -2.26 25.53 -0.77
C PHE A 226 -0.91 25.28 -0.08
N GLY A 227 0.23 25.45 -0.79
CA GLY A 227 1.57 25.24 -0.24
C GLY A 227 1.82 23.81 0.22
N LEU A 228 1.24 22.83 -0.47
CA LEU A 228 1.32 21.42 -0.08
C LEU A 228 2.65 20.78 -0.51
N PRO A 229 3.21 19.84 0.26
CA PRO A 229 4.41 19.11 -0.14
C PRO A 229 4.17 18.21 -1.35
N VAL A 230 2.92 17.70 -1.52
CA VAL A 230 2.47 16.85 -2.62
C VAL A 230 1.13 17.35 -3.14
N GLY A 231 0.96 17.39 -4.45
CA GLY A 231 -0.27 17.91 -5.09
C GLY A 231 -1.33 16.83 -5.35
N GLU A 232 -0.94 15.54 -5.36
CA GLU A 232 -1.85 14.39 -5.54
C GLU A 232 -2.65 14.14 -4.26
N THR A 233 -3.69 14.94 -4.08
CA THR A 233 -4.55 14.92 -2.90
C THR A 233 -5.95 14.42 -3.23
N ALA A 234 -6.71 14.01 -2.20
CA ALA A 234 -8.13 13.69 -2.34
C ALA A 234 -8.93 14.86 -2.94
N LEU A 235 -8.55 16.10 -2.64
CA LEU A 235 -9.16 17.29 -3.20
C LEU A 235 -8.95 17.36 -4.72
N ALA A 236 -7.72 17.15 -5.19
CA ALA A 236 -7.39 17.12 -6.63
C ALA A 236 -8.21 16.05 -7.36
N GLY A 237 -8.24 14.83 -6.82
CA GLY A 237 -9.05 13.73 -7.36
C GLY A 237 -10.54 14.05 -7.39
N SER A 238 -11.08 14.64 -6.33
CA SER A 238 -12.49 15.04 -6.24
C SER A 238 -12.87 16.12 -7.25
N LEU A 239 -12.01 17.11 -7.49
CA LEU A 239 -12.25 18.14 -8.49
C LEU A 239 -12.25 17.57 -9.91
N ILE A 240 -11.31 16.68 -10.24
CA ILE A 240 -11.26 16.01 -11.55
C ILE A 240 -12.54 15.19 -11.76
N LEU A 241 -12.95 14.41 -10.75
CA LEU A 241 -14.17 13.61 -10.82
C LEU A 241 -15.43 14.49 -10.91
N ALA A 242 -15.48 15.61 -10.20
CA ALA A 242 -16.60 16.55 -10.28
C ALA A 242 -16.75 17.12 -11.70
N VAL A 243 -15.65 17.54 -12.33
CA VAL A 243 -15.65 18.01 -13.73
C VAL A 243 -16.12 16.90 -14.68
N MET A 244 -15.64 15.67 -14.46
CA MET A 244 -16.09 14.52 -15.27
C MET A 244 -17.59 14.22 -15.08
N ALA A 245 -18.13 14.38 -13.88
CA ALA A 245 -19.54 14.13 -13.58
C ALA A 245 -20.47 15.19 -14.21
N LEU A 246 -20.03 16.44 -14.29
CA LEU A 246 -20.82 17.52 -14.93
C LEU A 246 -21.19 17.22 -16.38
N ARG A 247 -20.34 16.52 -17.11
CA ARG A 247 -20.61 16.12 -18.49
C ARG A 247 -21.75 15.11 -18.63
N LEU A 248 -21.98 14.27 -17.58
CA LEU A 248 -23.00 13.22 -17.59
C LEU A 248 -24.40 13.75 -17.24
N SER A 249 -24.50 14.94 -16.63
CA SER A 249 -25.75 15.55 -16.21
C SER A 249 -26.38 16.44 -17.29
N SER A 250 -25.83 16.48 -18.50
CA SER A 250 -26.41 17.21 -19.63
C SER A 250 -27.58 16.41 -20.24
N PRO A 251 -28.78 16.98 -20.33
CA PRO A 251 -29.95 16.39 -20.97
C PRO A 251 -29.81 16.30 -22.50
#